data_873fc5c3d0f211ca62c53d317f631f48
#
_entry.id   873fc5c3d0f211ca62c53d317f631f48
#
_cell.length_a   1.000
_cell.length_b   1.000
_cell.length_c   1.000
_cell.angle_alpha   90.00
_cell.angle_beta   90.00
_cell.angle_gamma   90.00
#
_symmetry.space_group_name_H-M   'P 1'
#
loop_
_entity.id
_entity.type
_entity.pdbx_description
1 polymer ?
#
loop_
_entity_poly.entity_id
_entity_poly.type
_entity_poly.pdbx_seq_one_letter_code
_entity_poly.pdbx_strand_id
1 'polypeptide(L)'
;TMYVTSVYATIAIDASTCQPKWRHVWTPRATEPFPNNRGVAVKDGRVVRGTSDGYLMALDAEDGRMLWARRLADTTKGETFTMAPLIFDNLIVIGPAVSEYAIKGWVGAFRLDTGERVWRFNIVPAPGEPGAETWSLPEGYPLGGGGVWTAPTLDPERELIYVATGNPAPDFPAALRGGTNLYTNSVVALNARTGKL
;
A
#
# COMPACT_ATOMS: atom_id res chain seq x y z
N THR A 1 -4.04 -12.13 -21.21
CA THR A 1 -2.81 -11.38 -20.95
C THR A 1 -2.35 -11.64 -19.52
N MET A 2 -1.08 -11.87 -19.32
CA MET A 2 -0.40 -11.95 -18.02
C MET A 2 0.39 -10.65 -17.79
N TYR A 3 0.38 -10.14 -16.57
CA TYR A 3 1.16 -8.95 -16.20
C TYR A 3 2.26 -9.33 -15.22
N VAL A 4 3.49 -8.93 -15.53
CA VAL A 4 4.68 -9.20 -14.72
C VAL A 4 5.33 -7.88 -14.35
N THR A 5 5.83 -7.78 -13.13
CA THR A 5 6.48 -6.57 -12.65
C THR A 5 7.91 -6.82 -12.19
N SER A 6 8.74 -5.83 -12.40
CA SER A 6 9.95 -5.59 -11.63
C SER A 6 9.81 -4.31 -10.83
N VAL A 7 10.85 -3.89 -10.11
CA VAL A 7 10.82 -2.60 -9.39
C VAL A 7 10.41 -1.46 -10.32
N TYR A 8 10.97 -1.41 -11.53
CA TYR A 8 10.81 -0.29 -12.45
C TYR A 8 9.97 -0.59 -13.68
N ALA A 9 9.64 -1.85 -13.97
CA ALA A 9 8.91 -2.19 -15.16
C ALA A 9 7.59 -2.91 -14.87
N THR A 10 6.60 -2.64 -15.72
CA THR A 10 5.38 -3.42 -15.89
C THR A 10 5.36 -3.96 -17.30
N ILE A 11 5.16 -5.25 -17.45
CA ILE A 11 5.22 -5.94 -18.75
C ILE A 11 3.94 -6.74 -18.93
N ALA A 12 3.23 -6.51 -20.04
CA ALA A 12 2.14 -7.37 -20.47
C ALA A 12 2.67 -8.43 -21.42
N ILE A 13 2.30 -9.66 -21.16
CA ILE A 13 2.74 -10.84 -21.91
C ILE A 13 1.52 -11.60 -22.40
N ASP A 14 1.57 -12.06 -23.62
CA ASP A 14 0.59 -13.05 -24.10
C ASP A 14 0.82 -14.37 -23.37
N ALA A 15 -0.17 -14.81 -22.58
CA ALA A 15 -0.03 -15.98 -21.72
C ALA A 15 0.03 -17.31 -22.51
N SER A 16 -0.36 -17.33 -23.78
CA SER A 16 -0.32 -18.52 -24.62
C SER A 16 1.00 -18.69 -25.37
N THR A 17 1.64 -17.58 -25.70
CA THR A 17 2.87 -17.57 -26.52
C THR A 17 4.11 -17.10 -25.76
N CYS A 18 3.94 -16.57 -24.56
CA CYS A 18 4.97 -15.90 -23.76
C CYS A 18 5.62 -14.69 -24.45
N GLN A 19 5.00 -14.15 -25.50
CA GLN A 19 5.51 -12.97 -26.20
C GLN A 19 5.10 -11.69 -25.51
N PRO A 20 6.02 -10.71 -25.35
CA PRO A 20 5.67 -9.42 -24.77
C PRO A 20 4.74 -8.64 -25.71
N LYS A 21 3.64 -8.11 -25.14
CA LYS A 21 2.71 -7.21 -25.85
C LYS A 21 3.17 -5.76 -25.72
N TRP A 22 3.51 -5.36 -24.51
CA TRP A 22 4.06 -4.04 -24.21
C TRP A 22 4.90 -4.06 -22.92
N ARG A 23 5.72 -3.02 -22.75
CA ARG A 23 6.54 -2.78 -21.57
C ARG A 23 6.50 -1.30 -21.21
N HIS A 24 6.05 -0.98 -19.99
CA HIS A 24 6.16 0.35 -19.41
C HIS A 24 7.32 0.40 -18.42
N VAL A 25 8.14 1.44 -18.48
CA VAL A 25 9.26 1.66 -17.55
C VAL A 25 8.97 2.91 -16.73
N TRP A 26 8.96 2.76 -15.42
CA TRP A 26 8.89 3.86 -14.48
C TRP A 26 10.29 4.38 -14.17
N THR A 27 10.48 5.69 -14.27
CA THR A 27 11.68 6.36 -13.79
C THR A 27 11.36 7.01 -12.45
N PRO A 28 12.04 6.61 -11.35
CA PRO A 28 11.80 7.19 -10.03
C PRO A 28 11.95 8.71 -10.03
N ARG A 29 11.06 9.38 -9.28
CA ARG A 29 10.99 10.84 -9.15
C ARG A 29 11.33 11.33 -7.75
N ALA A 30 11.56 10.36 -6.83
CA ALA A 30 11.91 10.61 -5.43
C ALA A 30 12.82 9.50 -4.92
N THR A 31 13.27 9.63 -3.67
CA THR A 31 14.04 8.59 -2.96
C THR A 31 13.23 7.30 -2.89
N GLU A 32 13.91 6.17 -2.99
CA GLU A 32 13.35 4.83 -2.91
C GLU A 32 13.84 4.15 -1.62
N PRO A 33 13.08 4.20 -0.52
CA PRO A 33 13.52 3.60 0.75
C PRO A 33 13.74 2.10 0.64
N PHE A 34 12.86 1.40 -0.10
CA PHE A 34 12.93 -0.04 -0.29
C PHE A 34 12.44 -0.42 -1.70
N PRO A 35 13.35 -0.56 -2.69
CA PRO A 35 13.01 -0.84 -4.08
C PRO A 35 12.55 -2.29 -4.27
N ASN A 36 11.25 -2.51 -4.15
CA ASN A 36 10.61 -3.81 -4.37
C ASN A 36 9.21 -3.63 -4.98
N ASN A 37 8.71 -4.64 -5.70
CA ASN A 37 7.35 -4.67 -6.21
C ASN A 37 6.82 -6.11 -6.30
N ARG A 38 5.59 -6.34 -5.84
CA ARG A 38 4.95 -7.66 -5.75
C ARG A 38 3.78 -7.84 -6.69
N GLY A 39 3.59 -6.94 -7.64
CA GLY A 39 2.58 -7.11 -8.67
C GLY A 39 1.67 -5.91 -8.91
N VAL A 40 0.62 -6.17 -9.64
CA VAL A 40 -0.38 -5.20 -10.10
C VAL A 40 -1.79 -5.69 -9.80
N ALA A 41 -2.75 -4.77 -9.83
CA ALA A 41 -4.17 -5.09 -9.96
C ALA A 41 -4.67 -4.67 -11.33
N VAL A 42 -5.66 -5.38 -11.87
CA VAL A 42 -6.22 -5.11 -13.20
C VAL A 42 -7.73 -5.04 -13.13
N LYS A 43 -8.30 -3.96 -13.61
CA LYS A 43 -9.74 -3.78 -13.75
C LYS A 43 -10.08 -2.70 -14.79
N ASP A 44 -11.16 -2.90 -15.51
CA ASP A 44 -11.77 -1.93 -16.45
C ASP A 44 -10.74 -1.29 -17.40
N GLY A 45 -9.91 -2.12 -18.03
CA GLY A 45 -8.87 -1.67 -18.96
C GLY A 45 -7.69 -0.94 -18.31
N ARG A 46 -7.54 -1.00 -16.98
CA ARG A 46 -6.44 -0.36 -16.23
C ARG A 46 -5.58 -1.40 -15.53
N VAL A 47 -4.27 -1.18 -15.59
CA VAL A 47 -3.26 -1.91 -14.81
C VAL A 47 -2.72 -0.94 -13.76
N VAL A 48 -2.93 -1.26 -12.48
CA VAL A 48 -2.60 -0.36 -11.36
C VAL A 48 -1.48 -0.95 -10.53
N ARG A 49 -0.50 -0.12 -10.15
CA ARG A 49 0.59 -0.52 -9.24
C ARG A 49 1.04 0.64 -8.35
N GLY A 50 1.61 0.29 -7.21
CA GLY A 50 2.45 1.18 -6.43
C GLY A 50 3.90 1.19 -6.93
N THR A 51 4.64 2.24 -6.62
CA THR A 51 6.07 2.37 -6.92
C THR A 51 6.88 2.55 -5.65
N SER A 52 8.16 2.22 -5.70
CA SER A 52 9.08 2.32 -4.56
C SER A 52 9.36 3.76 -4.12
N ASP A 53 9.18 4.72 -5.03
CA ASP A 53 9.29 6.16 -4.76
C ASP A 53 7.97 6.83 -4.35
N GLY A 54 6.97 6.03 -3.92
CA GLY A 54 5.74 6.50 -3.27
C GLY A 54 4.61 6.94 -4.19
N TYR A 55 4.65 6.56 -5.48
CA TYR A 55 3.54 6.83 -6.40
C TYR A 55 2.59 5.64 -6.49
N LEU A 56 1.32 5.93 -6.69
CA LEU A 56 0.32 5.03 -7.26
C LEU A 56 0.10 5.46 -8.71
N MET A 57 0.10 4.50 -9.64
CA MET A 57 -0.07 4.78 -11.06
C MET A 57 -1.03 3.80 -11.71
N ALA A 58 -1.71 4.27 -12.76
CA ALA A 58 -2.51 3.45 -13.65
C ALA A 58 -1.98 3.54 -15.08
N LEU A 59 -1.89 2.37 -15.71
CA LEU A 59 -1.55 2.20 -17.12
C LEU A 59 -2.76 1.70 -17.88
N ASP A 60 -2.84 2.03 -19.15
CA ASP A 60 -3.75 1.40 -20.08
C ASP A 60 -3.38 -0.09 -20.26
N ALA A 61 -4.35 -0.99 -20.13
CA ALA A 61 -4.11 -2.42 -20.20
C ALA A 61 -3.80 -2.91 -21.63
N GLU A 62 -4.17 -2.13 -22.65
CA GLU A 62 -3.99 -2.49 -24.06
C GLU A 62 -2.57 -2.18 -24.55
N ASP A 63 -2.06 -0.98 -24.25
CA ASP A 63 -0.80 -0.48 -24.81
C ASP A 63 0.27 -0.10 -23.78
N GLY A 64 -0.06 -0.12 -22.46
CA GLY A 64 0.86 0.23 -21.38
C GLY A 64 1.11 1.72 -21.21
N ARG A 65 0.37 2.57 -21.92
CA ARG A 65 0.43 4.02 -21.77
C ARG A 65 0.01 4.45 -20.36
N MET A 66 0.75 5.36 -19.76
CA MET A 66 0.40 5.91 -18.44
C MET A 66 -0.86 6.78 -18.55
N LEU A 67 -1.89 6.42 -17.78
CA LEU A 67 -3.13 7.17 -17.68
C LEU A 67 -3.01 8.28 -16.62
N TRP A 68 -2.48 7.94 -15.47
CA TRP A 68 -2.19 8.87 -14.39
C TRP A 68 -1.14 8.30 -13.42
N ALA A 69 -0.49 9.20 -12.66
CA ALA A 69 0.37 8.86 -11.53
C ALA A 69 0.21 9.92 -10.43
N ARG A 70 0.09 9.49 -9.17
CA ARG A 70 -0.04 10.37 -7.99
C ARG A 70 0.93 9.97 -6.91
N ARG A 71 1.64 10.93 -6.34
CA ARG A 71 2.46 10.71 -5.16
C ARG A 71 1.56 10.65 -3.93
N LEU A 72 1.59 9.52 -3.21
CA LEU A 72 0.73 9.25 -2.06
C LEU A 72 1.51 8.98 -0.78
N ALA A 73 2.75 8.49 -0.91
CA ALA A 73 3.60 8.14 0.22
C ALA A 73 4.76 9.13 0.38
N ASP A 74 5.13 9.39 1.62
CA ASP A 74 6.25 10.25 1.96
C ASP A 74 7.53 9.42 2.14
N THR A 75 8.29 9.29 1.08
CA THR A 75 9.52 8.50 1.07
C THR A 75 10.63 9.08 1.96
N THR A 76 10.55 10.36 2.34
CA THR A 76 11.49 10.95 3.31
C THR A 76 11.26 10.41 4.71
N LYS A 77 10.08 9.86 4.98
CA LYS A 77 9.72 9.15 6.20
C LYS A 77 9.81 7.63 6.09
N GLY A 78 10.39 7.12 5.00
CA GLY A 78 10.55 5.69 4.77
C GLY A 78 9.33 5.00 4.14
N GLU A 79 8.24 5.72 3.83
CA GLU A 79 7.06 5.13 3.20
C GLU A 79 7.36 4.72 1.74
N THR A 80 6.99 3.50 1.36
CA THR A 80 7.17 2.95 0.02
C THR A 80 6.06 1.96 -0.30
N PHE A 81 5.72 1.77 -1.57
CA PHE A 81 4.72 0.78 -1.97
C PHE A 81 5.39 -0.47 -2.56
N THR A 82 5.12 -1.62 -1.95
CA THR A 82 5.65 -2.91 -2.42
C THR A 82 4.57 -3.91 -2.80
N MET A 83 3.37 -3.80 -2.22
CA MET A 83 2.26 -4.72 -2.43
C MET A 83 1.61 -4.56 -3.81
N ALA A 84 1.01 -5.62 -4.31
CA ALA A 84 -0.01 -5.51 -5.35
C ALA A 84 -1.26 -4.84 -4.75
N PRO A 85 -1.82 -3.78 -5.36
CA PRO A 85 -3.06 -3.18 -4.88
C PRO A 85 -4.24 -4.14 -4.96
N LEU A 86 -5.27 -3.92 -4.12
CA LEU A 86 -6.58 -4.53 -4.27
C LEU A 86 -7.51 -3.56 -4.99
N ILE A 87 -8.38 -4.03 -5.89
CA ILE A 87 -9.41 -3.20 -6.50
C ILE A 87 -10.79 -3.75 -6.12
N PHE A 88 -11.64 -2.87 -5.57
CA PHE A 88 -13.05 -3.12 -5.29
C PHE A 88 -13.89 -2.00 -5.92
N ASP A 89 -14.83 -2.36 -6.80
CA ASP A 89 -15.56 -1.42 -7.64
C ASP A 89 -14.62 -0.42 -8.34
N ASN A 90 -14.76 0.87 -8.06
CA ASN A 90 -13.92 1.95 -8.56
C ASN A 90 -12.84 2.41 -7.56
N LEU A 91 -12.55 1.60 -6.54
CA LEU A 91 -11.60 1.91 -5.48
C LEU A 91 -10.36 1.03 -5.56
N ILE A 92 -9.20 1.65 -5.44
CA ILE A 92 -7.91 0.99 -5.29
C ILE A 92 -7.51 1.07 -3.84
N VAL A 93 -7.23 -0.07 -3.20
CA VAL A 93 -6.76 -0.14 -1.82
C VAL A 93 -5.27 -0.45 -1.79
N ILE A 94 -4.50 0.39 -1.10
CA ILE A 94 -3.05 0.25 -0.96
C ILE A 94 -2.58 0.90 0.35
N GLY A 95 -1.44 0.45 0.86
CA GLY A 95 -0.75 1.04 2.01
C GLY A 95 0.77 0.93 1.88
N PRO A 96 1.55 1.76 2.62
CA PRO A 96 3.00 1.71 2.59
C PRO A 96 3.53 0.48 3.33
N ALA A 97 4.66 -0.02 2.87
CA ALA A 97 5.42 -1.11 3.48
C ALA A 97 6.53 -0.59 4.40
N VAL A 98 7.31 -1.52 4.96
CA VAL A 98 8.56 -1.31 5.72
C VAL A 98 8.34 -0.72 7.10
N SER A 99 7.75 -1.55 7.98
CA SER A 99 7.53 -1.23 9.41
C SER A 99 8.82 -0.81 10.12
N GLU A 100 9.95 -1.40 9.75
CA GLU A 100 11.27 -1.24 10.37
C GLU A 100 11.80 0.21 10.30
N TYR A 101 11.32 1.00 9.34
CA TYR A 101 11.68 2.43 9.24
C TYR A 101 10.82 3.34 10.13
N ALA A 102 10.05 2.75 11.06
CA ALA A 102 9.16 3.47 11.97
C ALA A 102 8.16 4.39 11.22
N ILE A 103 7.71 3.97 10.05
CA ILE A 103 6.66 4.67 9.31
C ILE A 103 5.40 4.78 10.16
N LYS A 104 4.57 5.78 9.90
CA LYS A 104 3.21 5.83 10.44
C LYS A 104 2.29 5.05 9.51
N GLY A 105 2.25 3.71 9.69
CA GLY A 105 1.52 2.80 8.82
C GLY A 105 0.06 3.21 8.62
N TRP A 106 -0.40 3.05 7.41
CA TRP A 106 -1.78 3.34 7.03
C TRP A 106 -2.22 2.46 5.87
N VAL A 107 -3.53 2.37 5.65
CA VAL A 107 -4.14 1.84 4.43
C VAL A 107 -5.16 2.84 3.93
N GLY A 108 -5.29 2.99 2.62
CA GLY A 108 -6.23 3.95 2.04
C GLY A 108 -6.87 3.44 0.76
N ALA A 109 -8.04 3.99 0.44
CA ALA A 109 -8.69 3.79 -0.84
C ALA A 109 -8.61 5.05 -1.71
N PHE A 110 -8.41 4.81 -3.00
CA PHE A 110 -8.20 5.83 -4.02
C PHE A 110 -9.08 5.50 -5.23
N ARG A 111 -9.56 6.51 -5.93
CA ARG A 111 -10.39 6.31 -7.12
C ARG A 111 -9.60 5.66 -8.25
N LEU A 112 -10.20 4.69 -8.91
CA LEU A 112 -9.56 3.95 -10.01
C LEU A 112 -9.32 4.85 -11.25
N ASP A 113 -10.18 5.82 -11.47
CA ASP A 113 -10.11 6.73 -12.61
C ASP A 113 -9.11 7.87 -12.44
N THR A 114 -8.92 8.37 -11.22
CA THR A 114 -8.15 9.62 -10.97
C THR A 114 -7.01 9.46 -9.97
N GLY A 115 -6.99 8.37 -9.17
CA GLY A 115 -6.05 8.18 -8.07
C GLY A 115 -6.31 9.13 -6.88
N GLU A 116 -7.45 9.83 -6.83
CA GLU A 116 -7.82 10.68 -5.70
C GLU A 116 -8.19 9.87 -4.48
N ARG A 117 -7.75 10.35 -3.29
CA ARG A 117 -8.02 9.66 -2.04
C ARG A 117 -9.50 9.77 -1.65
N VAL A 118 -10.11 8.62 -1.35
CA VAL A 118 -11.47 8.52 -0.83
C VAL A 118 -11.47 8.42 0.69
N TRP A 119 -10.67 7.50 1.24
CA TRP A 119 -10.50 7.36 2.69
C TRP A 119 -9.08 6.90 3.03
N ARG A 120 -8.72 7.04 4.32
CA ARG A 120 -7.49 6.53 4.92
C ARG A 120 -7.80 6.04 6.33
N PHE A 121 -7.28 4.88 6.68
CA PHE A 121 -7.24 4.33 8.04
C PHE A 121 -5.80 4.30 8.52
N ASN A 122 -5.53 4.90 9.68
CA ASN A 122 -4.21 4.92 10.28
C ASN A 122 -4.00 3.63 11.09
N ILE A 123 -3.06 2.79 10.68
CA ILE A 123 -2.67 1.57 11.41
C ILE A 123 -1.88 1.94 12.66
N VAL A 124 -1.06 3.00 12.56
CA VAL A 124 -0.47 3.67 13.73
C VAL A 124 -1.32 4.91 13.99
N PRO A 125 -2.23 4.88 15.00
CA PRO A 125 -3.17 5.96 15.23
C PRO A 125 -2.47 7.30 15.53
N ALA A 126 -3.04 8.38 15.04
CA ALA A 126 -2.64 9.71 15.46
C ALA A 126 -3.12 10.02 16.90
N PRO A 127 -2.51 10.97 17.59
CA PRO A 127 -3.00 11.40 18.90
C PRO A 127 -4.48 11.75 18.87
N GLY A 128 -5.27 11.13 19.78
CA GLY A 128 -6.72 11.32 19.87
C GLY A 128 -7.56 10.39 18.98
N GLU A 129 -6.97 9.61 18.08
CA GLU A 129 -7.68 8.55 17.37
C GLU A 129 -7.85 7.31 18.27
N PRO A 130 -8.90 6.50 18.06
CA PRO A 130 -9.07 5.22 18.75
C PRO A 130 -7.84 4.32 18.57
N GLY A 131 -7.35 3.74 19.68
CA GLY A 131 -6.13 2.92 19.68
C GLY A 131 -4.85 3.70 20.02
N ALA A 132 -4.86 5.03 19.98
CA ALA A 132 -3.69 5.84 20.32
C ALA A 132 -3.26 5.64 21.79
N GLU A 133 -4.20 5.37 22.69
CA GLU A 133 -3.97 5.05 24.10
C GLU A 133 -3.20 3.76 24.32
N THR A 134 -3.11 2.90 23.31
CA THR A 134 -2.35 1.64 23.36
C THR A 134 -0.86 1.82 23.06
N TRP A 135 -0.45 3.03 22.73
CA TRP A 135 0.91 3.39 22.43
C TRP A 135 1.47 4.27 23.55
N SER A 136 2.35 3.72 24.36
CA SER A 136 3.10 4.50 25.35
C SER A 136 4.58 4.40 25.07
N LEU A 137 5.26 5.56 25.09
CA LEU A 137 6.67 5.64 24.81
C LEU A 137 7.41 6.60 25.72
N PRO A 138 8.69 6.27 25.96
CA PRO A 138 9.64 7.28 26.43
C PRO A 138 9.77 8.41 25.40
N GLU A 139 9.86 9.63 25.91
CA GLU A 139 10.10 10.83 25.10
C GLU A 139 11.32 10.64 24.19
N GLY A 140 11.17 11.01 22.90
CA GLY A 140 12.28 11.05 21.92
C GLY A 140 12.51 9.77 21.11
N TYR A 141 11.74 8.69 21.32
CA TYR A 141 11.85 7.50 20.45
C TYR A 141 10.92 7.59 19.24
N PRO A 142 11.43 7.36 18.01
CA PRO A 142 10.58 7.29 16.83
C PRO A 142 9.71 6.03 16.91
N LEU A 143 8.41 6.23 17.01
CA LEU A 143 7.42 5.16 16.94
C LEU A 143 6.76 5.10 15.62
N GLY A 144 6.44 3.88 15.25
CA GLY A 144 5.73 3.63 14.03
C GLY A 144 5.54 2.15 13.77
N GLY A 145 5.71 1.74 12.54
CA GLY A 145 5.48 0.38 12.09
C GLY A 145 4.14 0.23 11.36
N GLY A 146 3.57 -0.97 11.42
CA GLY A 146 2.26 -1.24 10.81
C GLY A 146 2.26 -1.17 9.29
N GLY A 147 3.35 -1.53 8.64
CA GLY A 147 3.43 -1.56 7.19
C GLY A 147 2.44 -2.56 6.58
N VAL A 148 1.87 -2.20 5.43
CA VAL A 148 1.00 -3.08 4.63
C VAL A 148 1.77 -3.51 3.39
N TRP A 149 2.43 -4.66 3.47
CA TRP A 149 3.31 -5.13 2.41
C TRP A 149 2.76 -6.33 1.62
N THR A 150 1.63 -6.88 2.06
CA THR A 150 0.86 -7.92 1.38
C THR A 150 -0.49 -7.39 0.92
N ALA A 151 -1.02 -7.92 -0.18
CA ALA A 151 -2.33 -7.55 -0.68
C ALA A 151 -3.43 -7.89 0.35
N PRO A 152 -4.40 -6.98 0.58
CA PRO A 152 -5.57 -7.28 1.40
C PRO A 152 -6.45 -8.37 0.76
N THR A 153 -7.28 -9.00 1.58
CA THR A 153 -8.33 -9.92 1.13
C THR A 153 -9.68 -9.21 1.14
N LEU A 154 -10.48 -9.44 0.10
CA LEU A 154 -11.82 -8.86 -0.05
C LEU A 154 -12.91 -9.90 0.22
N ASP A 155 -13.89 -9.54 1.03
CA ASP A 155 -15.21 -10.15 1.11
C ASP A 155 -16.20 -9.22 0.39
N PRO A 156 -16.53 -9.50 -0.88
CA PRO A 156 -17.37 -8.59 -1.66
C PRO A 156 -18.84 -8.60 -1.22
N GLU A 157 -19.31 -9.68 -0.60
CA GLU A 157 -20.70 -9.79 -0.14
C GLU A 157 -20.95 -8.91 1.09
N ARG A 158 -19.93 -8.78 1.96
CA ARG A 158 -20.01 -7.94 3.17
C ARG A 158 -19.36 -6.56 2.97
N GLU A 159 -18.80 -6.32 1.80
CA GLU A 159 -18.01 -5.11 1.52
C GLU A 159 -16.88 -4.89 2.54
N LEU A 160 -16.24 -5.98 2.99
CA LEU A 160 -15.13 -5.92 3.94
C LEU A 160 -13.80 -6.23 3.26
N ILE A 161 -12.78 -5.49 3.67
CA ILE A 161 -11.38 -5.81 3.37
C ILE A 161 -10.67 -6.22 4.65
N TYR A 162 -9.88 -7.29 4.58
CA TYR A 162 -9.03 -7.76 5.66
C TYR A 162 -7.58 -7.41 5.33
N VAL A 163 -6.99 -6.59 6.18
CA VAL A 163 -5.64 -6.05 6.02
C VAL A 163 -4.73 -6.68 7.07
N ALA A 164 -3.72 -7.44 6.63
CA ALA A 164 -2.66 -7.90 7.52
C ALA A 164 -1.66 -6.75 7.73
N THR A 165 -1.42 -6.38 8.97
CA THR A 165 -0.53 -5.27 9.34
C THR A 165 0.78 -5.77 9.91
N GLY A 166 1.87 -5.10 9.56
CA GLY A 166 3.21 -5.44 10.02
C GLY A 166 3.45 -5.08 11.48
N ASN A 167 4.65 -5.40 11.94
CA ASN A 167 5.14 -5.17 13.29
C ASN A 167 5.16 -3.69 13.68
N PRO A 168 5.09 -3.38 14.99
CA PRO A 168 5.41 -2.05 15.50
C PRO A 168 6.92 -1.81 15.46
N ALA A 169 7.36 -0.57 15.42
CA ALA A 169 8.76 -0.16 15.53
C ALA A 169 9.00 0.69 16.79
N PRO A 170 10.18 0.56 17.44
CA PRO A 170 11.29 -0.34 17.10
C PRO A 170 10.91 -1.82 17.25
N ASP A 171 11.40 -2.67 16.35
CA ASP A 171 10.95 -4.04 16.18
C ASP A 171 11.35 -4.95 17.35
N PHE A 172 12.65 -5.13 17.55
CA PHE A 172 13.18 -6.08 18.52
C PHE A 172 13.12 -5.61 19.99
N PRO A 173 13.46 -4.35 20.35
CA PRO A 173 13.47 -3.92 21.73
C PRO A 173 12.06 -3.56 22.24
N ALA A 174 11.21 -4.57 22.44
CA ALA A 174 9.83 -4.37 22.88
C ALA A 174 9.70 -3.54 24.16
N ALA A 175 10.71 -3.56 25.04
CA ALA A 175 10.75 -2.76 26.26
C ALA A 175 10.75 -1.23 26.00
N LEU A 176 11.14 -0.80 24.79
CA LEU A 176 11.13 0.61 24.40
C LEU A 176 9.77 1.09 23.90
N ARG A 177 8.80 0.20 23.73
CA ARG A 177 7.45 0.54 23.29
C ARG A 177 6.43 -0.11 24.23
N GLY A 178 5.83 0.66 25.10
CA GLY A 178 4.78 0.18 25.99
C GLY A 178 3.44 0.04 25.28
N GLY A 179 2.54 -0.75 25.90
CA GLY A 179 1.19 -0.99 25.42
C GLY A 179 1.09 -2.09 24.36
N THR A 180 -0.13 -2.29 23.85
CA THR A 180 -0.45 -3.34 22.85
C THR A 180 -0.21 -2.91 21.41
N ASN A 181 0.03 -1.62 21.18
CA ASN A 181 0.39 -1.02 19.89
C ASN A 181 -0.63 -1.29 18.76
N LEU A 182 -1.92 -1.06 19.03
CA LEU A 182 -2.96 -1.16 18.00
C LEU A 182 -2.68 -0.13 16.86
N TYR A 183 -2.81 -0.53 15.60
CA TYR A 183 -3.32 -1.79 15.03
C TYR A 183 -2.19 -2.58 14.33
N THR A 184 -1.00 -2.61 14.89
CA THR A 184 0.13 -3.41 14.37
C THR A 184 -0.03 -4.89 14.73
N ASN A 185 0.69 -5.80 14.03
CA ASN A 185 0.62 -7.25 14.23
C ASN A 185 -0.81 -7.81 14.25
N SER A 186 -1.68 -7.28 13.41
CA SER A 186 -3.11 -7.53 13.46
C SER A 186 -3.67 -7.92 12.09
N VAL A 187 -4.86 -8.49 12.11
CA VAL A 187 -5.75 -8.50 10.95
C VAL A 187 -6.85 -7.46 11.22
N VAL A 188 -6.87 -6.42 10.43
CA VAL A 188 -7.81 -5.31 10.55
C VAL A 188 -8.90 -5.48 9.51
N ALA A 189 -10.17 -5.55 9.94
CA ALA A 189 -11.31 -5.61 9.04
C ALA A 189 -11.90 -4.21 8.86
N LEU A 190 -11.94 -3.72 7.63
CA LEU A 190 -12.44 -2.39 7.30
C LEU A 190 -13.57 -2.48 6.28
N ASN A 191 -14.57 -1.63 6.42
CA ASN A 191 -15.53 -1.43 5.34
C ASN A 191 -14.82 -0.87 4.11
N ALA A 192 -14.93 -1.56 2.97
CA ALA A 192 -14.20 -1.25 1.75
C ALA A 192 -14.51 0.13 1.17
N ARG A 193 -15.73 0.66 1.38
CA ARG A 193 -16.16 1.95 0.84
C ARG A 193 -15.79 3.12 1.74
N THR A 194 -15.77 2.91 3.05
CA THR A 194 -15.63 4.01 4.03
C THR A 194 -14.34 3.98 4.83
N GLY A 195 -13.62 2.84 4.84
CA GLY A 195 -12.43 2.64 5.67
C GLY A 195 -12.72 2.57 7.17
N LYS A 196 -13.97 2.45 7.58
CA LYS A 196 -14.34 2.29 9.00
C LYS A 196 -14.03 0.88 9.47
N LEU A 197 -13.49 0.82 10.69
CA LEU A 197 -13.23 -0.41 11.43
C LEU A 197 -14.55 -1.04 11.89
#